data_01c6aad3a14bfe0b9a3abba82b7a4732
#
_entry.id   01c6aad3a14bfe0b9a3abba82b7a4732
#
_cell.length_a   1.000
_cell.length_b   1.000
_cell.length_c   1.000
_cell.angle_alpha   90.00
_cell.angle_beta   90.00
_cell.angle_gamma   90.00
#
_symmetry.space_group_name_H-M   'P 1'
#
loop_
_entity.id
_entity.type
_entity.pdbx_description
1 polymer ?
#
loop_
_entity_poly.entity_id
_entity_poly.type
_entity_poly.pdbx_seq_one_letter_code
_entity_poly.pdbx_strand_id
1 'polypeptide(L)'
;MQSPSKKKHMGLIVAGMHSSGGKTAVTSLLLAALRKRNFIVQPFKVGPDYIDPGFHFHYSAKHSINLDPWIMGREHILQAAKEFTENAFGIAEGVMGLFDGSDPTNDSGSTMEVARRLSWPILLVVPCQNSGRSITAAIQGFVAEAGGPEHFAGIILNQVNSESHADYLSKACASLQIPILGALPEIPELRWPERHLGLQPGVEQKLPEADHLAELAEKYFDLKLLIKKFPALSASAAPVKNLQSTTPKFSKRIAVAQDEAFHFYYVANLEWLRQHGAEIVSFSPLHDNKVPENVDGLILG
;
A
#
# COMPACT_ATOMS: atom_id res chain seq x y z
N MET A 1 -16.53 -32.22 14.36
CA MET A 1 -15.68 -31.03 14.51
C MET A 1 -15.20 -30.61 13.13
N GLN A 2 -15.83 -29.60 12.54
CA GLN A 2 -15.36 -29.03 11.25
C GLN A 2 -14.06 -28.32 11.51
N SER A 3 -13.00 -28.63 10.74
CA SER A 3 -11.74 -27.92 10.70
C SER A 3 -12.03 -26.42 10.45
N PRO A 4 -11.42 -25.48 11.20
CA PRO A 4 -11.62 -24.07 10.94
C PRO A 4 -11.18 -23.79 9.50
N SER A 5 -12.12 -23.30 8.68
CA SER A 5 -11.82 -22.88 7.32
C SER A 5 -10.67 -21.86 7.40
N LYS A 6 -9.52 -22.16 6.76
CA LYS A 6 -8.40 -21.22 6.66
C LYS A 6 -8.98 -19.92 6.09
N LYS A 7 -9.04 -18.86 6.92
CA LYS A 7 -9.46 -17.53 6.46
C LYS A 7 -8.57 -17.17 5.26
N LYS A 8 -9.20 -16.99 4.11
CA LYS A 8 -8.50 -16.63 2.88
C LYS A 8 -8.17 -15.14 3.01
N HIS A 9 -6.94 -14.79 3.37
CA HIS A 9 -6.51 -13.40 3.41
C HIS A 9 -6.51 -12.85 1.98
N MET A 10 -7.25 -11.76 1.76
CA MET A 10 -7.35 -11.11 0.46
C MET A 10 -6.31 -10.00 0.27
N GLY A 11 -5.43 -9.79 1.25
CA GLY A 11 -4.40 -8.78 1.18
C GLY A 11 -3.34 -8.89 2.26
N LEU A 12 -2.40 -7.96 2.21
CA LEU A 12 -1.21 -7.83 3.04
C LEU A 12 -1.06 -6.36 3.46
N ILE A 13 -0.67 -6.11 4.70
CA ILE A 13 -0.29 -4.78 5.19
C ILE A 13 1.24 -4.66 5.20
N VAL A 14 1.80 -3.69 4.52
CA VAL A 14 3.22 -3.32 4.61
C VAL A 14 3.34 -2.23 5.68
N ALA A 15 3.88 -2.57 6.84
CA ALA A 15 4.00 -1.65 7.98
C ALA A 15 5.47 -1.45 8.36
N GLY A 16 5.79 -0.31 8.95
CA GLY A 16 7.13 -0.02 9.48
C GLY A 16 7.14 0.13 10.99
N MET A 17 8.32 0.09 11.58
CA MET A 17 8.49 0.40 12.99
C MET A 17 8.30 1.90 13.30
N HIS A 18 8.59 2.76 12.31
CA HIS A 18 8.45 4.22 12.40
C HIS A 18 8.36 4.83 11.00
N SER A 19 8.15 6.14 10.92
CA SER A 19 8.24 6.89 9.66
C SER A 19 9.63 6.76 9.04
N SER A 20 9.72 6.92 7.70
CA SER A 20 10.98 6.83 6.95
C SER A 20 11.74 5.49 7.08
N GLY A 21 11.10 4.44 7.60
CA GLY A 21 11.67 3.08 7.72
C GLY A 21 11.76 2.29 6.41
N GLY A 22 11.34 2.88 5.26
CA GLY A 22 11.44 2.26 3.93
C GLY A 22 10.17 1.53 3.47
N LYS A 23 9.01 1.77 4.10
CA LYS A 23 7.72 1.17 3.68
C LYS A 23 7.43 1.38 2.20
N THR A 24 7.54 2.62 1.73
CA THR A 24 7.22 2.99 0.34
C THR A 24 8.14 2.29 -0.66
N ALA A 25 9.44 2.18 -0.35
CA ALA A 25 10.39 1.42 -1.18
C ALA A 25 10.01 -0.07 -1.25
N VAL A 26 9.75 -0.70 -0.10
CA VAL A 26 9.35 -2.12 -0.04
C VAL A 26 8.00 -2.34 -0.74
N THR A 27 7.03 -1.45 -0.56
CA THR A 27 5.73 -1.54 -1.24
C THR A 27 5.90 -1.43 -2.75
N SER A 28 6.68 -0.46 -3.23
CA SER A 28 6.97 -0.26 -4.66
C SER A 28 7.66 -1.47 -5.30
N LEU A 29 8.67 -2.04 -4.62
CA LEU A 29 9.35 -3.27 -5.04
C LEU A 29 8.36 -4.44 -5.17
N LEU A 30 7.48 -4.63 -4.19
CA LEU A 30 6.48 -5.71 -4.23
C LEU A 30 5.46 -5.49 -5.35
N LEU A 31 4.95 -4.27 -5.52
CA LEU A 31 3.99 -3.94 -6.58
C LEU A 31 4.59 -4.19 -7.96
N ALA A 32 5.82 -3.74 -8.21
CA ALA A 32 6.52 -3.94 -9.47
C ALA A 32 6.75 -5.44 -9.76
N ALA A 33 7.23 -6.20 -8.77
CA ALA A 33 7.52 -7.62 -8.94
C ALA A 33 6.27 -8.46 -9.17
N LEU A 34 5.19 -8.20 -8.43
CA LEU A 34 3.94 -8.93 -8.58
C LEU A 34 3.27 -8.60 -9.92
N ARG A 35 3.32 -7.33 -10.36
CA ARG A 35 2.88 -6.92 -11.70
C ARG A 35 3.68 -7.63 -12.80
N LYS A 36 5.02 -7.68 -12.72
CA LYS A 36 5.89 -8.40 -13.67
C LYS A 36 5.56 -9.88 -13.75
N ARG A 37 5.09 -10.47 -12.67
CA ARG A 37 4.61 -11.86 -12.59
C ARG A 37 3.14 -12.03 -13.01
N ASN A 38 2.50 -10.99 -13.56
CA ASN A 38 1.10 -10.97 -14.00
C ASN A 38 0.07 -11.24 -12.89
N PHE A 39 0.39 -10.94 -11.63
CA PHE A 39 -0.61 -10.93 -10.58
C PHE A 39 -1.43 -9.66 -10.61
N ILE A 40 -2.73 -9.77 -10.40
CA ILE A 40 -3.61 -8.61 -10.27
C ILE A 40 -3.56 -8.15 -8.82
N VAL A 41 -2.89 -7.02 -8.59
CA VAL A 41 -2.72 -6.43 -7.26
C VAL A 41 -3.48 -5.10 -7.20
N GLN A 42 -4.18 -4.86 -6.10
CA GLN A 42 -4.80 -3.59 -5.79
C GLN A 42 -4.00 -2.90 -4.67
N PRO A 43 -3.35 -1.78 -4.95
CA PRO A 43 -2.68 -1.01 -3.91
C PRO A 43 -3.67 -0.21 -3.07
N PHE A 44 -3.34 -0.10 -1.79
CA PHE A 44 -4.04 0.74 -0.82
C PHE A 44 -3.02 1.56 -0.04
N LYS A 45 -3.47 2.70 0.49
CA LYS A 45 -2.71 3.51 1.44
C LYS A 45 -3.52 3.70 2.73
N VAL A 46 -2.93 3.37 3.87
CA VAL A 46 -3.54 3.66 5.16
C VAL A 46 -3.39 5.16 5.46
N GLY A 47 -4.49 5.78 5.89
CA GLY A 47 -4.51 7.20 6.25
C GLY A 47 -4.62 8.19 5.08
N PRO A 48 -4.60 9.49 5.39
CA PRO A 48 -4.88 10.58 4.45
C PRO A 48 -3.61 11.03 3.68
N ASP A 49 -3.01 10.14 2.91
CA ASP A 49 -1.80 10.39 2.14
C ASP A 49 -2.13 10.49 0.65
N TYR A 50 -1.61 11.53 -0.02
CA TYR A 50 -1.77 11.76 -1.46
C TYR A 50 -0.50 11.51 -2.26
N ILE A 51 0.66 11.37 -1.60
CA ILE A 51 1.97 11.26 -2.25
C ILE A 51 2.30 9.81 -2.56
N ASP A 52 2.27 8.92 -1.55
CA ASP A 52 2.57 7.50 -1.73
C ASP A 52 1.65 6.81 -2.75
N PRO A 53 0.33 7.16 -2.87
CA PRO A 53 -0.53 6.69 -3.96
C PRO A 53 0.01 6.90 -5.37
N GLY A 54 0.79 7.95 -5.61
CA GLY A 54 1.45 8.21 -6.89
C GLY A 54 2.51 7.17 -7.23
N PHE A 55 3.35 6.80 -6.26
CA PHE A 55 4.32 5.69 -6.43
C PHE A 55 3.60 4.36 -6.66
N HIS A 56 2.52 4.10 -5.91
CA HIS A 56 1.73 2.89 -6.11
C HIS A 56 1.19 2.78 -7.53
N PHE A 57 0.65 3.87 -8.08
CA PHE A 57 0.16 3.90 -9.45
C PHE A 57 1.28 3.63 -10.46
N HIS A 58 2.43 4.28 -10.29
CA HIS A 58 3.58 4.10 -11.19
C HIS A 58 4.00 2.63 -11.30
N TYR A 59 4.08 1.91 -10.17
CA TYR A 59 4.58 0.54 -10.13
C TYR A 59 3.52 -0.54 -10.32
N SER A 60 2.26 -0.28 -9.97
CA SER A 60 1.17 -1.25 -10.13
C SER A 60 0.32 -1.04 -11.39
N ALA A 61 0.36 0.14 -12.02
CA ALA A 61 -0.57 0.63 -13.02
C ALA A 61 -2.04 0.63 -12.54
N LYS A 62 -2.25 0.71 -11.22
CA LYS A 62 -3.57 0.86 -10.60
C LYS A 62 -3.54 1.98 -9.58
N HIS A 63 -4.61 2.76 -9.56
CA HIS A 63 -4.77 3.79 -8.53
C HIS A 63 -4.88 3.16 -7.14
N SER A 64 -4.15 3.74 -6.20
CA SER A 64 -4.23 3.37 -4.79
C SER A 64 -5.51 3.91 -4.16
N ILE A 65 -6.12 3.11 -3.30
CA ILE A 65 -7.31 3.50 -2.54
C ILE A 65 -6.90 3.80 -1.11
N ASN A 66 -7.28 4.96 -0.60
CA ASN A 66 -7.00 5.30 0.79
C ASN A 66 -7.95 4.54 1.72
N LEU A 67 -7.38 3.97 2.79
CA LEU A 67 -8.10 3.31 3.88
C LEU A 67 -7.89 4.14 5.14
N ASP A 68 -8.77 5.10 5.38
CA ASP A 68 -8.66 6.03 6.49
C ASP A 68 -9.80 5.82 7.49
N PRO A 69 -9.51 5.28 8.71
CA PRO A 69 -10.52 5.03 9.73
C PRO A 69 -11.25 6.29 10.20
N TRP A 70 -10.59 7.45 10.12
CA TRP A 70 -11.14 8.72 10.54
C TRP A 70 -12.10 9.33 9.51
N ILE A 71 -11.63 9.44 8.24
CA ILE A 71 -12.40 10.10 7.17
C ILE A 71 -13.53 9.20 6.65
N MET A 72 -13.24 7.92 6.40
CA MET A 72 -14.22 6.98 5.84
C MET A 72 -15.18 6.41 6.89
N GLY A 73 -14.77 6.45 8.16
CA GLY A 73 -15.42 5.66 9.19
C GLY A 73 -15.04 4.18 9.13
N ARG A 74 -15.07 3.57 10.28
CA ARG A 74 -14.53 2.23 10.52
C ARG A 74 -15.17 1.10 9.70
N GLU A 75 -16.46 1.21 9.38
CA GLU A 75 -17.17 0.15 8.63
C GLU A 75 -16.89 0.20 7.13
N HIS A 76 -16.68 1.39 6.59
CA HIS A 76 -16.43 1.58 5.17
C HIS A 76 -15.06 1.06 4.71
N ILE A 77 -14.06 0.95 5.61
CA ILE A 77 -12.77 0.34 5.31
C ILE A 77 -12.92 -1.10 4.82
N LEU A 78 -13.72 -1.91 5.53
CA LEU A 78 -13.93 -3.31 5.16
C LEU A 78 -14.71 -3.41 3.84
N GLN A 79 -15.67 -2.52 3.62
CA GLN A 79 -16.44 -2.47 2.37
C GLN A 79 -15.54 -2.11 1.20
N ALA A 80 -14.76 -1.01 1.30
CA ALA A 80 -13.82 -0.59 0.27
C ALA A 80 -12.78 -1.69 -0.05
N ALA A 81 -12.18 -2.29 0.98
CA ALA A 81 -11.22 -3.37 0.76
C ALA A 81 -11.86 -4.55 0.02
N LYS A 82 -13.08 -4.96 0.35
CA LYS A 82 -13.79 -6.05 -0.33
C LYS A 82 -14.10 -5.70 -1.79
N GLU A 83 -14.63 -4.51 -2.03
CA GLU A 83 -15.00 -4.04 -3.37
C GLU A 83 -13.77 -4.03 -4.31
N PHE A 84 -12.68 -3.43 -3.88
CA PHE A 84 -11.48 -3.29 -4.71
C PHE A 84 -10.62 -4.56 -4.77
N THR A 85 -10.83 -5.55 -3.89
CA THR A 85 -10.13 -6.85 -3.93
C THR A 85 -10.98 -8.00 -4.44
N GLU A 86 -12.15 -7.78 -5.01
CA GLU A 86 -13.00 -8.84 -5.54
C GLU A 86 -12.25 -9.77 -6.50
N ASN A 87 -11.43 -9.18 -7.39
CA ASN A 87 -10.62 -9.90 -8.39
C ASN A 87 -9.12 -9.56 -8.29
N ALA A 88 -8.66 -9.08 -7.15
CA ALA A 88 -7.29 -8.66 -6.95
C ALA A 88 -6.80 -9.03 -5.55
N PHE A 89 -5.48 -9.09 -5.37
CA PHE A 89 -4.88 -9.19 -4.06
C PHE A 89 -4.52 -7.78 -3.55
N GLY A 90 -4.97 -7.44 -2.34
CA GLY A 90 -4.71 -6.13 -1.75
C GLY A 90 -3.28 -6.01 -1.19
N ILE A 91 -2.61 -4.90 -1.45
CA ILE A 91 -1.39 -4.51 -0.74
C ILE A 91 -1.62 -3.12 -0.17
N ALA A 92 -1.69 -3.00 1.15
CA ALA A 92 -1.88 -1.74 1.83
C ALA A 92 -0.58 -1.26 2.47
N GLU A 93 -0.10 -0.10 2.05
CA GLU A 93 1.01 0.57 2.73
C GLU A 93 0.52 1.32 3.96
N GLY A 94 1.14 1.05 5.11
CA GLY A 94 0.86 1.71 6.37
C GLY A 94 1.32 3.18 6.41
N VAL A 95 0.79 3.91 7.37
CA VAL A 95 1.19 5.28 7.70
C VAL A 95 2.05 5.26 8.97
N MET A 96 3.07 6.11 9.07
CA MET A 96 3.96 6.23 10.24
C MET A 96 4.49 4.86 10.72
N GLY A 97 4.57 4.61 12.02
CA GLY A 97 4.80 3.29 12.60
C GLY A 97 3.51 2.47 12.70
N LEU A 98 3.66 1.16 12.91
CA LEU A 98 2.53 0.20 12.95
C LEU A 98 1.43 0.61 13.94
N PHE A 99 1.82 1.12 15.10
CA PHE A 99 0.91 1.49 16.20
C PHE A 99 0.67 2.99 16.30
N ASP A 100 1.31 3.81 15.43
CA ASP A 100 1.15 5.25 15.47
C ASP A 100 -0.24 5.62 14.93
N GLY A 101 -1.06 6.23 15.75
CA GLY A 101 -2.43 6.62 15.45
C GLY A 101 -2.81 7.94 16.07
N SER A 102 -4.11 8.19 16.17
CA SER A 102 -4.67 9.41 16.75
C SER A 102 -4.76 9.39 18.27
N ASP A 103 -4.63 8.20 18.89
CA ASP A 103 -4.72 8.01 20.34
C ASP A 103 -3.50 7.23 20.83
N PRO A 104 -2.74 7.74 21.83
CA PRO A 104 -1.53 7.10 22.32
C PRO A 104 -1.80 5.84 23.16
N THR A 105 -3.05 5.51 23.48
CA THR A 105 -3.41 4.41 24.40
C THR A 105 -4.08 3.23 23.70
N ASN A 106 -4.36 3.35 22.40
CA ASN A 106 -5.02 2.31 21.62
C ASN A 106 -4.71 2.42 20.12
N ASP A 107 -5.20 1.48 19.32
CA ASP A 107 -4.91 1.40 17.89
C ASP A 107 -5.67 2.43 17.01
N SER A 108 -6.46 3.35 17.57
CA SER A 108 -7.31 4.26 16.78
C SER A 108 -6.52 5.10 15.77
N GLY A 109 -6.88 4.99 14.50
CA GLY A 109 -6.24 5.70 13.40
C GLY A 109 -4.90 5.10 12.94
N SER A 110 -4.42 4.01 13.58
CA SER A 110 -3.15 3.39 13.26
C SER A 110 -3.25 2.39 12.09
N THR A 111 -2.09 2.02 11.56
CA THR A 111 -1.97 0.90 10.61
C THR A 111 -2.44 -0.42 11.24
N MET A 112 -2.23 -0.62 12.54
CA MET A 112 -2.68 -1.81 13.25
C MET A 112 -4.20 -1.89 13.33
N GLU A 113 -4.93 -0.78 13.51
CA GLU A 113 -6.38 -0.79 13.45
C GLU A 113 -6.88 -1.34 12.11
N VAL A 114 -6.32 -0.86 11.00
CA VAL A 114 -6.68 -1.32 9.65
C VAL A 114 -6.35 -2.81 9.46
N ALA A 115 -5.17 -3.25 9.90
CA ALA A 115 -4.77 -4.66 9.84
C ALA A 115 -5.74 -5.58 10.58
N ARG A 116 -6.14 -5.21 11.81
CA ARG A 116 -7.12 -5.96 12.61
C ARG A 116 -8.49 -6.03 11.94
N ARG A 117 -8.98 -4.89 11.41
CA ARG A 117 -10.31 -4.81 10.76
C ARG A 117 -10.39 -5.66 9.52
N LEU A 118 -9.35 -5.62 8.68
CA LEU A 118 -9.29 -6.41 7.46
C LEU A 118 -8.90 -7.86 7.71
N SER A 119 -8.38 -8.18 8.90
CA SER A 119 -7.72 -9.45 9.18
C SER A 119 -6.61 -9.74 8.16
N TRP A 120 -5.91 -8.70 7.71
CA TRP A 120 -4.77 -8.83 6.80
C TRP A 120 -3.49 -8.93 7.62
N PRO A 121 -2.63 -9.92 7.34
CA PRO A 121 -1.38 -10.07 8.05
C PRO A 121 -0.39 -8.96 7.65
N ILE A 122 0.55 -8.71 8.55
CA ILE A 122 1.51 -7.62 8.46
C ILE A 122 2.84 -8.15 7.90
N LEU A 123 3.38 -7.47 6.90
CA LEU A 123 4.78 -7.53 6.50
C LEU A 123 5.50 -6.36 7.20
N LEU A 124 6.29 -6.67 8.21
CA LEU A 124 6.97 -5.65 9.00
C LEU A 124 8.29 -5.26 8.33
N VAL A 125 8.42 -4.01 7.97
CA VAL A 125 9.67 -3.42 7.45
C VAL A 125 10.47 -2.89 8.62
N VAL A 126 11.65 -3.46 8.81
CA VAL A 126 12.52 -3.20 9.96
C VAL A 126 13.79 -2.51 9.48
N PRO A 127 14.01 -1.22 9.80
CA PRO A 127 15.25 -0.54 9.48
C PRO A 127 16.39 -1.10 10.32
N CYS A 128 17.44 -1.59 9.66
CA CYS A 128 18.54 -2.32 10.29
C CYS A 128 19.86 -1.54 10.27
N GLN A 129 19.85 -0.30 9.80
CA GLN A 129 21.06 0.52 9.76
C GLN A 129 21.68 0.62 11.17
N ASN A 130 22.96 0.30 11.30
CA ASN A 130 23.70 0.31 12.57
C ASN A 130 23.10 -0.59 13.68
N SER A 131 22.30 -1.58 13.32
CA SER A 131 21.65 -2.49 14.25
C SER A 131 22.37 -3.83 14.33
N GLY A 132 22.46 -4.38 15.54
CA GLY A 132 22.89 -5.76 15.79
C GLY A 132 21.72 -6.58 16.37
N ARG A 133 22.05 -7.61 17.15
CA ARG A 133 21.06 -8.50 17.80
C ARG A 133 19.97 -7.76 18.59
N SER A 134 20.25 -6.57 19.12
CA SER A 134 19.28 -5.78 19.89
C SER A 134 17.99 -5.47 19.10
N ILE A 135 18.03 -5.51 17.75
CA ILE A 135 16.83 -5.32 16.93
C ILE A 135 15.75 -6.36 17.21
N THR A 136 16.13 -7.58 17.63
CA THR A 136 15.19 -8.64 17.96
C THR A 136 14.30 -8.28 19.15
N ALA A 137 14.84 -7.57 20.14
CA ALA A 137 14.06 -7.10 21.28
C ALA A 137 13.01 -6.07 20.86
N ALA A 138 13.36 -5.16 19.95
CA ALA A 138 12.41 -4.21 19.40
C ALA A 138 11.30 -4.92 18.59
N ILE A 139 11.66 -5.85 17.70
CA ILE A 139 10.69 -6.63 16.93
C ILE A 139 9.79 -7.43 17.87
N GLN A 140 10.34 -8.03 18.94
CA GLN A 140 9.57 -8.78 19.92
C GLN A 140 8.55 -7.90 20.64
N GLY A 141 8.88 -6.62 20.92
CA GLY A 141 7.94 -5.64 21.44
C GLY A 141 6.76 -5.41 20.47
N PHE A 142 7.04 -5.23 19.18
CA PHE A 142 6.00 -5.11 18.16
C PHE A 142 5.10 -6.36 18.07
N VAL A 143 5.70 -7.55 18.17
CA VAL A 143 4.96 -8.81 18.15
C VAL A 143 4.07 -8.96 19.38
N ALA A 144 4.57 -8.62 20.55
CA ALA A 144 3.81 -8.67 21.80
C ALA A 144 2.63 -7.68 21.78
N GLU A 145 2.86 -6.44 21.35
CA GLU A 145 1.83 -5.40 21.24
C GLU A 145 0.76 -5.75 20.19
N ALA A 146 1.15 -6.41 19.10
CA ALA A 146 0.21 -6.91 18.10
C ALA A 146 -0.68 -8.05 18.62
N GLY A 147 -0.28 -8.73 19.70
CA GLY A 147 -0.97 -9.88 20.29
C GLY A 147 -0.45 -11.23 19.86
N GLY A 148 0.65 -11.30 19.08
CA GLY A 148 1.29 -12.56 18.71
C GLY A 148 1.90 -12.57 17.29
N PRO A 149 2.76 -13.56 17.02
CA PRO A 149 3.44 -13.70 15.73
C PRO A 149 2.50 -14.06 14.57
N GLU A 150 1.31 -14.58 14.83
CA GLU A 150 0.30 -14.97 13.85
C GLU A 150 -0.26 -13.77 13.07
N HIS A 151 -0.13 -12.55 13.60
CA HIS A 151 -0.50 -11.32 12.90
C HIS A 151 0.52 -10.92 11.82
N PHE A 152 1.69 -11.56 11.77
CA PHE A 152 2.76 -11.22 10.85
C PHE A 152 2.92 -12.26 9.73
N ALA A 153 2.90 -11.78 8.48
CA ALA A 153 3.25 -12.57 7.31
C ALA A 153 4.75 -12.85 7.25
N GLY A 154 5.54 -11.86 7.67
CA GLY A 154 7.00 -11.90 7.62
C GLY A 154 7.63 -10.58 7.96
N ILE A 155 8.95 -10.54 7.86
CA ILE A 155 9.80 -9.38 8.12
C ILE A 155 10.65 -9.12 6.88
N ILE A 156 10.80 -7.85 6.52
CA ILE A 156 11.84 -7.35 5.61
C ILE A 156 12.87 -6.58 6.46
N LEU A 157 14.10 -7.09 6.47
CA LEU A 157 15.25 -6.40 7.06
C LEU A 157 15.72 -5.33 6.06
N ASN A 158 15.36 -4.07 6.30
CA ASN A 158 15.71 -2.98 5.40
C ASN A 158 17.01 -2.28 5.83
N GLN A 159 17.76 -1.73 4.87
CA GLN A 159 19.02 -1.01 5.09
C GLN A 159 20.08 -1.87 5.81
N VAL A 160 20.20 -3.14 5.40
CA VAL A 160 21.31 -3.98 5.87
C VAL A 160 22.63 -3.54 5.23
N ASN A 161 23.70 -3.56 6.02
CA ASN A 161 25.00 -3.03 5.57
C ASN A 161 25.75 -3.98 4.61
N SER A 162 25.47 -5.29 4.68
CA SER A 162 26.12 -6.34 3.87
C SER A 162 25.35 -7.65 3.94
N GLU A 163 25.69 -8.62 3.09
CA GLU A 163 25.13 -9.97 3.15
C GLU A 163 25.43 -10.66 4.49
N SER A 164 26.65 -10.52 5.02
CA SER A 164 27.01 -11.07 6.33
C SER A 164 26.20 -10.44 7.47
N HIS A 165 25.86 -9.14 7.36
CA HIS A 165 24.97 -8.48 8.30
C HIS A 165 23.53 -9.00 8.19
N ALA A 166 23.04 -9.21 6.97
CA ALA A 166 21.71 -9.80 6.74
C ALA A 166 21.63 -11.23 7.33
N ASP A 167 22.63 -12.06 7.13
CA ASP A 167 22.72 -13.40 7.71
C ASP A 167 22.78 -13.39 9.23
N TYR A 168 23.58 -12.47 9.79
CA TYR A 168 23.65 -12.30 11.24
C TYR A 168 22.31 -11.93 11.85
N LEU A 169 21.60 -10.95 11.26
CA LEU A 169 20.29 -10.52 11.74
C LEU A 169 19.22 -11.59 11.54
N SER A 170 19.25 -12.29 10.41
CA SER A 170 18.33 -13.41 10.13
C SER A 170 18.44 -14.51 11.18
N LYS A 171 19.67 -14.89 11.54
CA LYS A 171 19.95 -15.85 12.62
C LYS A 171 19.48 -15.33 13.98
N ALA A 172 19.70 -14.04 14.26
CA ALA A 172 19.24 -13.42 15.52
C ALA A 172 17.70 -13.43 15.61
N CYS A 173 16.99 -13.23 14.51
CA CYS A 173 15.53 -13.21 14.45
C CYS A 173 14.87 -14.61 14.44
N ALA A 174 15.62 -15.71 14.35
CA ALA A 174 15.07 -17.05 14.24
C ALA A 174 14.11 -17.44 15.39
N SER A 175 14.34 -16.89 16.60
CA SER A 175 13.49 -17.13 17.77
C SER A 175 12.12 -16.47 17.71
N LEU A 176 11.89 -15.51 16.79
CA LEU A 176 10.64 -14.75 16.69
C LEU A 176 9.48 -15.54 16.06
N GLN A 177 9.76 -16.70 15.48
CA GLN A 177 8.77 -17.55 14.77
C GLN A 177 8.08 -16.82 13.59
N ILE A 178 8.66 -15.74 13.10
CA ILE A 178 8.20 -14.97 11.94
C ILE A 178 9.26 -15.10 10.86
N PRO A 179 8.91 -15.51 9.63
CA PRO A 179 9.90 -15.67 8.57
C PRO A 179 10.49 -14.34 8.13
N ILE A 180 11.79 -14.33 7.89
CA ILE A 180 12.45 -13.24 7.15
C ILE A 180 12.15 -13.47 5.67
N LEU A 181 11.40 -12.56 5.06
CA LEU A 181 11.00 -12.60 3.65
C LEU A 181 11.92 -11.79 2.74
N GLY A 182 12.92 -11.12 3.31
CA GLY A 182 13.91 -10.41 2.54
C GLY A 182 14.85 -9.59 3.40
N ALA A 183 16.00 -9.26 2.78
CA ALA A 183 16.97 -8.35 3.35
C ALA A 183 17.43 -7.39 2.26
N LEU A 184 17.07 -6.13 2.39
CA LEU A 184 17.32 -5.09 1.41
C LEU A 184 18.48 -4.20 1.89
N PRO A 185 19.58 -4.09 1.13
CA PRO A 185 20.63 -3.14 1.44
C PRO A 185 20.15 -1.70 1.21
N GLU A 186 20.93 -0.73 1.64
CA GLU A 186 20.68 0.65 1.26
C GLU A 186 20.96 0.83 -0.24
N ILE A 187 19.93 1.19 -1.00
CA ILE A 187 19.99 1.42 -2.44
C ILE A 187 19.66 2.90 -2.68
N PRO A 188 20.63 3.71 -3.18
CA PRO A 188 20.45 5.16 -3.30
C PRO A 188 19.23 5.57 -4.13
N GLU A 189 18.92 4.84 -5.19
CA GLU A 189 17.78 5.10 -6.08
C GLU A 189 16.41 4.80 -5.45
N LEU A 190 16.38 4.09 -4.32
CA LEU A 190 15.18 3.86 -3.51
C LEU A 190 15.04 4.87 -2.36
N ARG A 191 15.92 5.83 -2.26
CA ARG A 191 15.74 6.98 -1.38
C ARG A 191 14.78 7.96 -2.04
N TRP A 192 13.50 7.80 -1.69
CA TRP A 192 12.50 8.75 -2.13
C TRP A 192 12.78 10.11 -1.48
N PRO A 193 12.61 11.23 -2.20
CA PRO A 193 12.81 12.55 -1.63
C PRO A 193 11.89 12.76 -0.43
N GLU A 194 12.42 13.42 0.59
CA GLU A 194 11.59 13.86 1.71
C GLU A 194 10.46 14.77 1.20
N ARG A 195 9.30 14.61 1.80
CA ARG A 195 8.04 15.18 1.37
C ARG A 195 8.10 16.71 1.30
N HIS A 196 8.12 17.26 0.12
CA HIS A 196 7.73 18.64 -0.10
C HIS A 196 6.25 18.65 -0.51
N LEU A 197 5.41 19.37 0.24
CA LEU A 197 4.00 19.54 -0.07
C LEU A 197 3.85 20.12 -1.49
N GLY A 198 3.09 19.44 -2.34
CA GLY A 198 2.74 19.92 -3.68
C GLY A 198 3.46 19.27 -4.85
N LEU A 199 4.43 18.36 -4.63
CA LEU A 199 5.17 17.72 -5.73
C LEU A 199 4.49 16.41 -6.16
N GLN A 200 4.21 16.27 -7.46
CA GLN A 200 3.83 14.96 -8.02
C GLN A 200 5.06 14.04 -8.06
N PRO A 201 4.99 12.85 -7.48
CA PRO A 201 6.02 11.85 -7.72
C PRO A 201 6.10 11.56 -9.22
N GLY A 202 7.23 11.82 -9.84
CA GLY A 202 7.48 11.52 -11.25
C GLY A 202 7.50 12.70 -12.21
N VAL A 203 7.04 13.90 -11.84
CA VAL A 203 7.15 15.08 -12.70
C VAL A 203 8.51 15.76 -12.56
N GLU A 204 9.10 15.77 -11.37
CA GLU A 204 10.38 16.44 -11.09
C GLU A 204 11.58 15.49 -10.92
N GLN A 205 11.33 14.20 -10.67
CA GLN A 205 12.39 13.19 -10.55
C GLN A 205 12.11 11.99 -11.44
N LYS A 206 13.14 11.55 -12.17
CA LYS A 206 13.08 10.31 -12.95
C LYS A 206 13.03 9.12 -11.96
N LEU A 207 11.83 8.57 -11.76
CA LEU A 207 11.66 7.36 -10.97
C LEU A 207 12.36 6.18 -11.64
N PRO A 208 12.91 5.23 -10.89
CA PRO A 208 13.43 3.98 -11.44
C PRO A 208 12.36 3.23 -12.24
N GLU A 209 12.76 2.57 -13.31
CA GLU A 209 11.85 1.79 -14.14
C GLU A 209 11.24 0.61 -13.33
N ALA A 210 9.96 0.30 -13.59
CA ALA A 210 9.25 -0.76 -12.86
C ALA A 210 9.93 -2.13 -13.01
N ASP A 211 10.50 -2.43 -14.18
CA ASP A 211 11.22 -3.67 -14.41
C ASP A 211 12.49 -3.78 -13.55
N HIS A 212 13.19 -2.68 -13.36
CA HIS A 212 14.36 -2.62 -12.48
C HIS A 212 13.98 -2.87 -11.02
N LEU A 213 12.90 -2.25 -10.52
CA LEU A 213 12.41 -2.53 -9.18
C LEU A 213 11.97 -3.99 -9.02
N ALA A 214 11.34 -4.56 -10.04
CA ALA A 214 10.97 -5.97 -10.01
C ALA A 214 12.21 -6.89 -9.90
N GLU A 215 13.30 -6.59 -10.60
CA GLU A 215 14.57 -7.33 -10.51
C GLU A 215 15.22 -7.20 -9.13
N LEU A 216 15.19 -6.02 -8.54
CA LEU A 216 15.65 -5.83 -7.16
C LEU A 216 14.80 -6.63 -6.16
N ALA A 217 13.48 -6.66 -6.33
CA ALA A 217 12.61 -7.47 -5.49
C ALA A 217 12.89 -8.98 -5.65
N GLU A 218 13.11 -9.46 -6.88
CA GLU A 218 13.50 -10.87 -7.12
C GLU A 218 14.83 -11.22 -6.47
N LYS A 219 15.75 -10.28 -6.42
CA LYS A 219 17.08 -10.48 -5.83
C LYS A 219 17.06 -10.52 -4.31
N TYR A 220 16.26 -9.64 -3.68
CA TYR A 220 16.34 -9.40 -2.24
C TYR A 220 15.20 -9.96 -1.43
N PHE A 221 14.08 -10.37 -2.07
CA PHE A 221 12.90 -10.91 -1.38
C PHE A 221 12.64 -12.36 -1.75
N ASP A 222 12.21 -13.16 -0.77
CA ASP A 222 11.67 -14.50 -1.04
C ASP A 222 10.21 -14.41 -1.52
N LEU A 223 10.05 -13.96 -2.77
CA LEU A 223 8.72 -13.85 -3.40
C LEU A 223 8.04 -15.21 -3.55
N LYS A 224 8.79 -16.32 -3.61
CA LYS A 224 8.21 -17.67 -3.69
C LYS A 224 7.50 -18.03 -2.39
N LEU A 225 8.16 -17.77 -1.26
CA LEU A 225 7.56 -17.99 0.05
C LEU A 225 6.39 -17.05 0.30
N LEU A 226 6.50 -15.77 -0.10
CA LEU A 226 5.42 -14.79 -0.03
C LEU A 226 4.18 -15.30 -0.79
N ILE A 227 4.33 -15.67 -2.07
CA ILE A 227 3.24 -16.17 -2.91
C ILE A 227 2.62 -17.45 -2.33
N LYS A 228 3.45 -18.37 -1.84
CA LYS A 228 2.98 -19.60 -1.19
C LYS A 228 2.11 -19.32 0.05
N LYS A 229 2.42 -18.28 0.81
CA LYS A 229 1.62 -17.86 1.96
C LYS A 229 0.25 -17.30 1.59
N PHE A 230 0.13 -16.74 0.39
CA PHE A 230 -1.08 -16.07 -0.10
C PHE A 230 -1.65 -16.73 -1.36
N PRO A 231 -2.37 -17.85 -1.23
CA PRO A 231 -3.00 -18.52 -2.38
C PRO A 231 -3.97 -17.60 -3.16
N ALA A 232 -4.50 -16.56 -2.52
CA ALA A 232 -5.34 -15.56 -3.17
C ALA A 232 -4.61 -14.77 -4.28
N LEU A 233 -3.28 -14.62 -4.20
CA LEU A 233 -2.48 -14.06 -5.29
C LEU A 233 -2.63 -14.86 -6.58
N SER A 234 -2.56 -16.19 -6.49
CA SER A 234 -2.69 -17.07 -7.67
C SER A 234 -4.11 -17.10 -8.24
N ALA A 235 -5.13 -16.80 -7.44
CA ALA A 235 -6.52 -16.78 -7.86
C ALA A 235 -6.93 -15.48 -8.58
N SER A 236 -6.15 -14.41 -8.44
CA SER A 236 -6.43 -13.10 -9.03
C SER A 236 -6.13 -13.01 -10.54
N ALA A 237 -5.61 -14.05 -11.16
CA ALA A 237 -5.24 -14.07 -12.59
C ALA A 237 -6.43 -14.26 -13.55
N ALA A 238 -7.68 -14.30 -13.09
CA ALA A 238 -8.84 -14.43 -13.94
C ALA A 238 -9.26 -13.08 -14.58
N PRO A 239 -9.74 -13.05 -15.83
CA PRO A 239 -10.16 -11.82 -16.47
C PRO A 239 -11.31 -11.16 -15.69
N VAL A 240 -11.17 -9.87 -15.44
CA VAL A 240 -12.19 -9.04 -14.78
C VAL A 240 -13.48 -9.08 -15.60
N LYS A 241 -14.55 -9.62 -15.03
CA LYS A 241 -15.88 -9.35 -15.56
C LYS A 241 -16.16 -7.86 -15.32
N ASN A 242 -16.29 -7.11 -16.41
CA ASN A 242 -16.78 -5.74 -16.34
C ASN A 242 -18.07 -5.73 -15.52
N LEU A 243 -18.03 -5.07 -14.36
CA LEU A 243 -19.24 -4.73 -13.62
C LEU A 243 -20.13 -3.94 -14.59
N GLN A 244 -21.24 -4.53 -14.98
CA GLN A 244 -22.26 -3.82 -15.75
C GLN A 244 -22.76 -2.69 -14.85
N SER A 245 -22.45 -1.47 -15.24
CA SER A 245 -22.98 -0.28 -14.59
C SER A 245 -24.51 -0.37 -14.66
N THR A 246 -25.14 -0.46 -13.51
CA THR A 246 -26.57 -0.15 -13.42
C THR A 246 -26.74 1.27 -13.94
N THR A 247 -27.71 1.45 -14.84
CA THR A 247 -28.01 2.74 -15.48
C THR A 247 -28.01 3.86 -14.43
N PRO A 248 -27.20 4.91 -14.60
CA PRO A 248 -27.07 5.95 -13.60
C PRO A 248 -28.39 6.68 -13.41
N LYS A 249 -28.82 6.85 -12.16
CA LYS A 249 -30.06 7.59 -11.80
C LYS A 249 -29.97 9.09 -12.08
N PHE A 250 -28.77 9.63 -12.22
CA PHE A 250 -28.52 11.05 -12.48
C PHE A 250 -27.40 11.19 -13.51
N SER A 251 -27.64 12.00 -14.53
CA SER A 251 -26.59 12.39 -15.48
C SER A 251 -26.15 13.80 -15.09
N LYS A 252 -25.06 13.90 -14.32
CA LYS A 252 -24.43 15.17 -13.94
C LYS A 252 -23.03 15.21 -14.49
N ARG A 253 -22.64 16.35 -15.03
CA ARG A 253 -21.33 16.57 -15.60
C ARG A 253 -20.49 17.42 -14.64
N ILE A 254 -19.39 16.87 -14.12
CA ILE A 254 -18.57 17.50 -13.09
C ILE A 254 -17.17 17.73 -13.67
N ALA A 255 -16.76 19.00 -13.72
CA ALA A 255 -15.40 19.37 -14.04
C ALA A 255 -14.49 19.15 -12.83
N VAL A 256 -13.36 18.49 -13.03
CA VAL A 256 -12.36 18.24 -11.99
C VAL A 256 -11.04 18.83 -12.45
N ALA A 257 -10.49 19.76 -11.67
CA ALA A 257 -9.16 20.30 -11.93
C ALA A 257 -8.12 19.18 -11.80
N GLN A 258 -7.26 19.01 -12.80
CA GLN A 258 -6.30 17.91 -12.80
C GLN A 258 -5.07 18.28 -13.62
N ASP A 259 -4.02 18.70 -12.91
CA ASP A 259 -2.70 19.05 -13.45
C ASP A 259 -1.65 19.00 -12.32
N GLU A 260 -0.49 19.59 -12.54
CA GLU A 260 0.63 19.60 -11.61
C GLU A 260 0.31 20.34 -10.28
N ALA A 261 -0.62 21.29 -10.29
CA ALA A 261 -1.07 22.01 -9.09
C ALA A 261 -2.32 21.40 -8.46
N PHE A 262 -3.11 20.66 -9.22
CA PHE A 262 -4.40 20.08 -8.81
C PHE A 262 -4.40 18.56 -9.01
N HIS A 263 -3.87 17.80 -8.04
CA HIS A 263 -3.76 16.35 -8.15
C HIS A 263 -4.06 15.60 -6.84
N PHE A 264 -4.35 16.30 -5.77
CA PHE A 264 -4.65 15.69 -4.47
C PHE A 264 -6.12 15.28 -4.37
N TYR A 265 -6.43 14.10 -4.92
CA TYR A 265 -7.77 13.52 -4.90
C TYR A 265 -7.74 12.11 -4.34
N TYR A 266 -8.75 11.79 -3.53
CA TYR A 266 -9.05 10.38 -3.24
C TYR A 266 -9.77 9.78 -4.45
N VAL A 267 -9.11 8.87 -5.13
CA VAL A 267 -9.64 8.22 -6.35
C VAL A 267 -10.97 7.54 -6.06
N ALA A 268 -11.14 6.96 -4.86
CA ALA A 268 -12.40 6.36 -4.43
C ALA A 268 -13.58 7.33 -4.49
N ASN A 269 -13.38 8.62 -4.19
CA ASN A 269 -14.44 9.63 -4.25
C ASN A 269 -14.86 9.91 -5.69
N LEU A 270 -13.89 10.03 -6.61
CA LEU A 270 -14.18 10.24 -8.03
C LEU A 270 -14.87 9.00 -8.63
N GLU A 271 -14.45 7.82 -8.25
CA GLU A 271 -15.05 6.57 -8.70
C GLU A 271 -16.48 6.41 -8.16
N TRP A 272 -16.70 6.76 -6.90
CA TRP A 272 -18.04 6.81 -6.32
C TRP A 272 -18.98 7.74 -7.09
N LEU A 273 -18.51 8.94 -7.48
CA LEU A 273 -19.29 9.87 -8.30
C LEU A 273 -19.64 9.25 -9.67
N ARG A 274 -18.69 8.58 -10.34
CA ARG A 274 -18.94 7.88 -11.61
C ARG A 274 -19.98 6.79 -11.46
N GLN A 275 -19.89 5.97 -10.43
CA GLN A 275 -20.84 4.89 -10.13
C GLN A 275 -22.25 5.42 -9.86
N HIS A 276 -22.36 6.68 -9.37
CA HIS A 276 -23.63 7.35 -9.14
C HIS A 276 -24.11 8.21 -10.34
N GLY A 277 -23.47 8.06 -11.48
CA GLY A 277 -23.93 8.66 -12.74
C GLY A 277 -23.31 10.01 -13.08
N ALA A 278 -22.22 10.40 -12.40
CA ALA A 278 -21.49 11.59 -12.78
C ALA A 278 -20.54 11.31 -13.95
N GLU A 279 -20.59 12.13 -14.99
CA GLU A 279 -19.52 12.25 -15.98
C GLU A 279 -18.43 13.16 -15.44
N ILE A 280 -17.23 12.62 -15.23
CA ILE A 280 -16.08 13.40 -14.77
C ILE A 280 -15.32 13.91 -15.99
N VAL A 281 -15.18 15.23 -16.10
CA VAL A 281 -14.42 15.92 -17.16
C VAL A 281 -13.21 16.60 -16.53
N SER A 282 -12.02 16.08 -16.80
CA SER A 282 -10.79 16.73 -16.32
C SER A 282 -10.48 17.98 -17.12
N PHE A 283 -9.93 18.98 -16.44
CA PHE A 283 -9.38 20.17 -17.06
C PHE A 283 -8.17 20.65 -16.26
N SER A 284 -7.29 21.42 -16.91
CA SER A 284 -6.08 21.96 -16.28
C SER A 284 -6.24 23.45 -16.02
N PRO A 285 -6.34 23.88 -14.76
CA PRO A 285 -6.27 25.30 -14.44
C PRO A 285 -4.98 25.99 -14.90
N LEU A 286 -3.87 25.26 -15.02
CA LEU A 286 -2.59 25.81 -15.46
C LEU A 286 -2.46 25.94 -16.99
N HIS A 287 -3.09 25.02 -17.75
CA HIS A 287 -2.84 24.89 -19.19
C HIS A 287 -4.07 25.19 -20.05
N ASP A 288 -5.29 25.08 -19.49
CA ASP A 288 -6.52 25.37 -20.21
C ASP A 288 -6.94 26.83 -20.05
N ASN A 289 -7.45 27.43 -21.13
CA ASN A 289 -7.88 28.82 -21.12
C ASN A 289 -9.26 29.02 -20.46
N LYS A 290 -10.03 27.98 -20.26
CA LYS A 290 -11.38 28.03 -19.67
C LYS A 290 -11.78 26.70 -19.05
N VAL A 291 -12.71 26.79 -18.10
CA VAL A 291 -13.39 25.62 -17.54
C VAL A 291 -14.25 24.97 -18.64
N PRO A 292 -14.37 23.61 -18.67
CA PRO A 292 -15.25 22.92 -19.61
C PRO A 292 -16.68 23.47 -19.59
N GLU A 293 -17.29 23.61 -20.76
CA GLU A 293 -18.66 24.10 -20.87
C GLU A 293 -19.69 23.01 -20.50
N ASN A 294 -20.88 23.42 -20.14
CA ASN A 294 -22.02 22.54 -19.79
C ASN A 294 -21.69 21.58 -18.66
N VAL A 295 -21.08 22.07 -17.59
CA VAL A 295 -20.85 21.34 -16.34
C VAL A 295 -21.85 21.76 -15.28
N ASP A 296 -22.30 20.78 -14.47
CA ASP A 296 -23.22 20.98 -13.34
C ASP A 296 -22.49 21.32 -12.04
N GLY A 297 -21.19 21.01 -11.98
CA GLY A 297 -20.35 21.22 -10.79
C GLY A 297 -18.88 21.29 -11.09
N LEU A 298 -18.10 21.82 -10.15
CA LEU A 298 -16.66 22.00 -10.23
C LEU A 298 -16.00 21.48 -8.96
N ILE A 299 -14.94 20.69 -9.10
CA ILE A 299 -14.09 20.22 -7.99
C ILE A 299 -12.67 20.73 -8.21
N LEU A 300 -12.15 21.46 -7.23
CA LEU A 300 -10.77 21.93 -7.13
C LEU A 300 -10.14 21.27 -5.91
N GLY A 301 -9.15 20.41 -6.11
CA GLY A 301 -8.48 19.65 -5.04
C GLY A 301 -7.21 20.35 -4.54
#